data_03005f79eac8ed42a63b05cc19b8b51a
#
_entry.id   03005f79eac8ed42a63b05cc19b8b51a
#
_cell.length_a   1.000
_cell.length_b   1.000
_cell.length_c   1.000
_cell.angle_alpha   90.00
_cell.angle_beta   90.00
_cell.angle_gamma   90.00
#
_symmetry.space_group_name_H-M   'P 1'
#
loop_
_entity.id
_entity.type
_entity.pdbx_description
1 polymer ?
#
loop_
_entity_poly.entity_id
_entity_poly.type
_entity_poly.pdbx_seq_one_letter_code
_entity_poly.pdbx_strand_id
1 'polypeptide(L)'
;MDEKKIKHVVIITDCKDVAFNELRRQILSECGKLGNSYTEVEPLVPAEEFSIINGAFIVRLMAEHYKRDVLFMLILNPCKQRSKRIFGKLLNGVYFEGADTGTLNWLFKDFGIQSLYEIKERKFYPFGGKYVHSPTVAKIASGIPFEEYGEIISKDELCDFTIPNGTVVHIDNFGIMKIKDEFPDY
;
A
#
# COMPACT_ATOMS: atom_id res chain seq x y z
N MET A 1 -16.37 9.95 -16.08
CA MET A 1 -15.83 10.97 -15.14
C MET A 1 -14.33 10.79 -15.17
N ASP A 2 -13.59 11.86 -15.52
CA ASP A 2 -12.12 11.78 -15.46
C ASP A 2 -11.73 11.48 -14.02
N GLU A 3 -11.16 10.30 -13.76
CA GLU A 3 -10.62 10.00 -12.45
C GLU A 3 -9.48 10.97 -12.17
N LYS A 4 -9.56 11.59 -11.00
CA LYS A 4 -8.61 12.63 -10.60
C LYS A 4 -7.22 12.04 -10.45
N LYS A 5 -6.22 12.63 -11.10
CA LYS A 5 -4.80 12.25 -10.93
C LYS A 5 -4.39 12.41 -9.46
N ILE A 6 -3.62 11.45 -8.96
CA ILE A 6 -3.11 11.45 -7.59
C ILE A 6 -1.76 12.16 -7.55
N LYS A 7 -1.61 13.07 -6.59
CA LYS A 7 -0.38 13.85 -6.45
C LYS A 7 0.73 13.07 -5.73
N HIS A 8 0.41 12.44 -4.61
CA HIS A 8 1.40 11.86 -3.72
C HIS A 8 1.36 10.34 -3.74
N VAL A 9 2.50 9.71 -4.04
CA VAL A 9 2.72 8.27 -3.85
C VAL A 9 3.69 8.08 -2.69
N VAL A 10 3.25 7.35 -1.67
CA VAL A 10 4.05 7.02 -0.50
C VAL A 10 4.39 5.53 -0.56
N ILE A 11 5.67 5.21 -0.67
CA ILE A 11 6.16 3.83 -0.66
C ILE A 11 6.54 3.45 0.77
N ILE A 12 5.83 2.47 1.32
CA ILE A 12 6.13 1.86 2.61
C ILE A 12 6.75 0.50 2.31
N THR A 13 8.01 0.32 2.64
CA THR A 13 8.73 -0.89 2.23
C THR A 13 9.89 -1.25 3.16
N ASP A 14 10.21 -2.53 3.23
CA ASP A 14 11.45 -3.06 3.81
C ASP A 14 12.60 -3.11 2.79
N CYS A 15 12.33 -2.81 1.52
CA CYS A 15 13.33 -2.67 0.47
C CYS A 15 14.02 -1.31 0.57
N LYS A 16 15.22 -1.28 1.12
CA LYS A 16 16.04 -0.08 1.30
C LYS A 16 17.02 0.11 0.12
N ASP A 17 17.76 1.20 0.11
CA ASP A 17 18.84 1.50 -0.82
C ASP A 17 18.42 1.52 -2.30
N VAL A 18 19.12 0.76 -3.11
CA VAL A 18 18.93 0.69 -4.57
C VAL A 18 17.52 0.23 -4.93
N ALA A 19 16.97 -0.74 -4.21
CA ALA A 19 15.65 -1.29 -4.49
C ALA A 19 14.56 -0.23 -4.38
N PHE A 20 14.58 0.62 -3.36
CA PHE A 20 13.66 1.75 -3.25
C PHE A 20 13.78 2.70 -4.44
N ASN A 21 15.01 3.07 -4.81
CA ASN A 21 15.23 3.96 -5.95
C ASN A 21 14.75 3.37 -7.27
N GLU A 22 14.86 2.04 -7.44
CA GLU A 22 14.30 1.35 -8.60
C GLU A 22 12.77 1.42 -8.65
N LEU A 23 12.09 1.20 -7.49
CA LEU A 23 10.63 1.34 -7.39
C LEU A 23 10.20 2.77 -7.74
N ARG A 24 10.79 3.75 -7.06
CA ARG A 24 10.52 5.17 -7.28
C ARG A 24 10.70 5.56 -8.75
N ARG A 25 11.83 5.19 -9.34
CA ARG A 25 12.14 5.54 -10.74
C ARG A 25 11.18 4.86 -11.71
N GLN A 26 10.81 3.61 -11.45
CA GLN A 26 9.86 2.88 -12.28
C GLN A 26 8.48 3.56 -12.26
N ILE A 27 7.95 3.93 -11.09
CA ILE A 27 6.67 4.64 -10.98
C ILE A 27 6.70 5.93 -11.81
N LEU A 28 7.70 6.78 -11.61
CA LEU A 28 7.83 8.05 -12.33
C LEU A 28 7.96 7.85 -13.84
N SER A 29 8.70 6.82 -14.27
CA SER A 29 8.84 6.48 -15.70
C SER A 29 7.50 6.04 -16.30
N GLU A 30 6.75 5.18 -15.61
CA GLU A 30 5.43 4.73 -16.10
C GLU A 30 4.40 5.88 -16.09
N CYS A 31 4.40 6.73 -15.05
CA CYS A 31 3.58 7.95 -15.04
C CYS A 31 3.89 8.84 -16.26
N GLY A 32 5.17 9.03 -16.57
CA GLY A 32 5.58 9.81 -17.76
C GLY A 32 5.07 9.24 -19.08
N LYS A 33 5.10 7.90 -19.24
CA LYS A 33 4.52 7.21 -20.43
C LYS A 33 3.01 7.41 -20.55
N LEU A 34 2.31 7.56 -19.41
CA LEU A 34 0.87 7.83 -19.33
C LEU A 34 0.53 9.33 -19.39
N GLY A 35 1.50 10.20 -19.69
CA GLY A 35 1.29 11.64 -19.75
C GLY A 35 1.01 12.29 -18.39
N ASN A 36 1.43 11.64 -17.31
CA ASN A 36 1.26 12.14 -15.95
C ASN A 36 2.61 12.64 -15.38
N SER A 37 2.80 13.97 -15.42
CA SER A 37 3.94 14.64 -14.77
C SER A 37 3.57 15.27 -13.42
N TYR A 38 2.35 15.09 -12.97
CA TYR A 38 1.82 15.69 -11.74
C TYR A 38 2.18 14.89 -10.48
N THR A 39 2.35 13.57 -10.63
CA THR A 39 2.60 12.66 -9.51
C THR A 39 4.03 12.78 -8.98
N GLU A 40 4.14 12.89 -7.69
CA GLU A 40 5.39 12.90 -6.93
C GLU A 40 5.49 11.64 -6.08
N VAL A 41 6.68 11.05 -5.98
CA VAL A 41 6.95 9.95 -5.05
C VAL A 41 7.68 10.51 -3.84
N GLU A 42 7.03 10.41 -2.69
CA GLU A 42 7.52 10.87 -1.40
C GLU A 42 8.84 10.18 -1.00
N PRO A 43 9.60 10.73 -0.06
CA PRO A 43 10.73 10.03 0.54
C PRO A 43 10.34 8.65 1.08
N LEU A 44 11.32 7.74 1.14
CA LEU A 44 11.12 6.40 1.68
C LEU A 44 10.51 6.43 3.08
N VAL A 45 9.44 5.66 3.27
CA VAL A 45 8.92 5.30 4.58
C VAL A 45 9.38 3.86 4.89
N PRO A 46 10.46 3.69 5.68
CA PRO A 46 11.01 2.37 5.94
C PRO A 46 10.12 1.60 6.91
N ALA A 47 9.82 0.35 6.56
CA ALA A 47 9.27 -0.63 7.48
C ALA A 47 10.39 -1.53 8.03
N GLU A 48 10.13 -2.20 9.14
CA GLU A 48 10.98 -3.28 9.63
C GLU A 48 10.99 -4.44 8.65
N GLU A 49 12.14 -5.07 8.49
CA GLU A 49 12.33 -6.17 7.54
C GLU A 49 11.39 -7.33 7.86
N PHE A 50 10.64 -7.77 6.84
CA PHE A 50 9.66 -8.86 6.90
C PHE A 50 8.53 -8.68 7.93
N SER A 51 8.35 -7.50 8.50
CA SER A 51 7.36 -7.25 9.56
C SER A 51 6.02 -6.76 9.00
N ILE A 52 5.05 -7.67 8.89
CA ILE A 52 3.65 -7.35 8.56
C ILE A 52 3.06 -6.41 9.62
N ILE A 53 3.36 -6.66 10.89
CA ILE A 53 2.83 -5.89 12.03
C ILE A 53 3.30 -4.44 11.97
N ASN A 54 4.59 -4.23 11.76
CA ASN A 54 5.16 -2.88 11.66
C ASN A 54 4.63 -2.14 10.43
N GLY A 55 4.58 -2.81 9.26
CA GLY A 55 4.00 -2.22 8.05
C GLY A 55 2.53 -1.84 8.23
N ALA A 56 1.73 -2.67 8.90
CA ALA A 56 0.33 -2.39 9.18
C ALA A 56 0.16 -1.16 10.08
N PHE A 57 0.99 -1.03 11.11
CA PHE A 57 0.99 0.14 11.97
C PHE A 57 1.34 1.42 11.19
N ILE A 58 2.43 1.38 10.40
CA ILE A 58 2.92 2.55 9.66
C ILE A 58 1.88 3.04 8.66
N VAL A 59 1.31 2.14 7.83
CA VAL A 59 0.32 2.56 6.83
C VAL A 59 -0.96 3.11 7.47
N ARG A 60 -1.41 2.49 8.55
CA ARG A 60 -2.57 2.94 9.30
C ARG A 60 -2.33 4.32 9.92
N LEU A 61 -1.16 4.54 10.54
CA LEU A 61 -0.77 5.82 11.14
C LEU A 61 -0.70 6.93 10.08
N MET A 62 -0.08 6.65 8.94
CA MET A 62 0.03 7.65 7.87
C MET A 62 -1.33 8.00 7.28
N ALA A 63 -2.25 7.06 7.15
CA ALA A 63 -3.60 7.31 6.64
C ALA A 63 -4.45 8.24 7.53
N GLU A 64 -4.09 8.45 8.78
CA GLU A 64 -4.71 9.47 9.64
C GLU A 64 -4.37 10.89 9.17
N HIS A 65 -3.16 11.09 8.67
CA HIS A 65 -2.63 12.40 8.28
C HIS A 65 -2.93 12.76 6.83
N TYR A 66 -2.95 11.75 5.94
CA TYR A 66 -3.28 11.92 4.54
C TYR A 66 -4.78 11.68 4.32
N LYS A 67 -5.48 12.70 3.84
CA LYS A 67 -6.94 12.62 3.67
C LYS A 67 -7.39 12.46 2.21
N ARG A 68 -6.59 12.88 1.24
CA ARG A 68 -6.92 12.86 -0.19
C ARG A 68 -5.65 12.93 -1.03
N ASP A 69 -5.79 12.59 -2.31
CA ASP A 69 -4.72 12.73 -3.33
C ASP A 69 -3.42 11.98 -2.98
N VAL A 70 -3.54 10.89 -2.21
CA VAL A 70 -2.43 10.02 -1.83
C VAL A 70 -2.74 8.56 -2.18
N LEU A 71 -1.69 7.87 -2.59
CA LEU A 71 -1.67 6.43 -2.81
C LEU A 71 -0.55 5.82 -1.96
N PHE A 72 -0.91 4.93 -1.06
CA PHE A 72 0.05 4.10 -0.33
C PHE A 72 0.38 2.84 -1.12
N MET A 73 1.65 2.65 -1.40
CA MET A 73 2.21 1.44 -1.99
C MET A 73 2.95 0.65 -0.91
N LEU A 74 2.45 -0.55 -0.59
CA LEU A 74 3.05 -1.41 0.43
C LEU A 74 3.83 -2.54 -0.23
N ILE A 75 5.15 -2.48 -0.16
CA ILE A 75 6.06 -3.52 -0.63
C ILE A 75 6.85 -4.06 0.55
N LEU A 76 6.32 -5.10 1.14
CA LEU A 76 7.00 -5.89 2.16
C LEU A 76 7.29 -7.27 1.57
N ASN A 77 8.39 -7.89 1.97
CA ASN A 77 8.76 -9.24 1.49
C ASN A 77 8.37 -10.32 2.52
N PRO A 78 7.10 -10.68 2.63
CA PRO A 78 6.61 -11.30 3.84
C PRO A 78 6.50 -12.81 3.76
N CYS A 79 6.37 -13.44 2.59
CA CYS A 79 5.90 -14.82 2.55
C CYS A 79 6.50 -15.66 1.45
N LYS A 80 6.70 -16.96 1.78
CA LYS A 80 6.99 -18.02 0.80
C LYS A 80 5.81 -18.33 -0.13
N GLN A 81 4.58 -17.95 0.23
CA GLN A 81 3.38 -18.14 -0.57
C GLN A 81 3.04 -16.88 -1.36
N ARG A 82 2.56 -17.06 -2.60
CA ARG A 82 2.07 -15.95 -3.42
C ARG A 82 0.78 -15.40 -2.83
N SER A 83 0.87 -14.21 -2.28
CA SER A 83 -0.31 -13.43 -1.92
C SER A 83 -0.95 -12.83 -3.17
N LYS A 84 -2.27 -12.62 -3.15
CA LYS A 84 -2.95 -11.76 -4.11
C LYS A 84 -2.27 -10.38 -4.11
N ARG A 85 -2.29 -9.70 -5.24
CA ARG A 85 -1.86 -8.31 -5.35
C ARG A 85 -3.10 -7.46 -5.47
N ILE A 86 -3.35 -6.63 -4.49
CA ILE A 86 -4.60 -5.91 -4.35
C ILE A 86 -4.39 -4.39 -4.39
N PHE A 87 -5.40 -3.70 -4.86
CA PHE A 87 -5.44 -2.25 -4.84
C PHE A 87 -6.88 -1.75 -4.74
N GLY A 88 -7.04 -0.47 -4.45
CA GLY A 88 -8.35 0.11 -4.34
C GLY A 88 -8.36 1.47 -3.69
N LYS A 89 -9.52 1.82 -3.14
CA LYS A 89 -9.78 3.09 -2.49
C LYS A 89 -10.50 2.91 -1.17
N LEU A 90 -10.11 3.67 -0.18
CA LEU A 90 -10.78 3.72 1.13
C LEU A 90 -11.93 4.74 1.13
N LEU A 91 -12.83 4.62 2.11
CA LEU A 91 -13.95 5.55 2.26
C LEU A 91 -13.50 6.99 2.56
N ASN A 92 -12.33 7.19 3.17
CA ASN A 92 -11.74 8.51 3.40
C ASN A 92 -11.09 9.12 2.13
N GLY A 93 -11.10 8.42 1.00
CA GLY A 93 -10.58 8.88 -0.29
C GLY A 93 -9.10 8.58 -0.55
N VAL A 94 -8.42 7.91 0.36
CA VAL A 94 -7.04 7.42 0.21
C VAL A 94 -7.01 6.19 -0.68
N TYR A 95 -6.02 6.09 -1.56
CA TYR A 95 -5.78 4.91 -2.39
C TYR A 95 -4.73 4.01 -1.75
N PHE A 96 -4.82 2.72 -2.04
CA PHE A 96 -3.85 1.73 -1.56
C PHE A 96 -3.50 0.73 -2.66
N GLU A 97 -2.32 0.18 -2.58
CA GLU A 97 -1.82 -0.91 -3.41
C GLU A 97 -0.80 -1.74 -2.63
N GLY A 98 -0.83 -3.06 -2.77
CA GLY A 98 0.12 -3.96 -2.11
C GLY A 98 -0.24 -5.43 -2.21
N ALA A 99 0.56 -6.28 -1.56
CA ALA A 99 0.27 -7.70 -1.42
C ALA A 99 -0.74 -7.95 -0.29
N ASP A 100 -1.70 -8.85 -0.53
CA ASP A 100 -2.67 -9.30 0.46
C ASP A 100 -2.03 -10.28 1.45
N THR A 101 -1.31 -9.72 2.42
CA THR A 101 -0.61 -10.44 3.48
C THR A 101 -1.22 -10.20 4.85
N GLY A 102 -2.32 -9.45 4.90
CA GLY A 102 -2.91 -8.94 6.12
C GLY A 102 -2.35 -7.60 6.60
N THR A 103 -1.29 -7.09 5.97
CA THR A 103 -0.71 -5.77 6.33
C THR A 103 -1.71 -4.63 6.22
N LEU A 104 -2.67 -4.73 5.29
CA LEU A 104 -3.69 -3.70 5.06
C LEU A 104 -4.94 -3.87 5.96
N ASN A 105 -5.07 -4.97 6.70
CA ASN A 105 -6.31 -5.28 7.42
C ASN A 105 -6.65 -4.24 8.51
N TRP A 106 -5.66 -3.76 9.24
CA TRP A 106 -5.89 -2.70 10.22
C TRP A 106 -6.34 -1.39 9.57
N LEU A 107 -5.72 -1.02 8.45
CA LEU A 107 -6.15 0.12 7.65
C LEU A 107 -7.61 -0.04 7.17
N PHE A 108 -7.99 -1.23 6.69
CA PHE A 108 -9.34 -1.51 6.22
C PHE A 108 -10.38 -1.50 7.34
N LYS A 109 -9.99 -1.97 8.54
CA LYS A 109 -10.86 -1.93 9.73
C LYS A 109 -11.21 -0.49 10.10
N ASP A 110 -10.21 0.40 10.16
CA ASP A 110 -10.38 1.75 10.69
C ASP A 110 -10.98 2.73 9.65
N PHE A 111 -10.65 2.58 8.36
CA PHE A 111 -11.04 3.55 7.33
C PHE A 111 -12.08 3.01 6.33
N GLY A 112 -12.41 1.73 6.38
CA GLY A 112 -13.35 1.10 5.45
C GLY A 112 -12.86 1.07 3.99
N ILE A 113 -13.38 0.14 3.21
CA ILE A 113 -13.05 -0.02 1.78
C ILE A 113 -14.20 0.51 0.93
N GLN A 114 -13.91 1.43 0.01
CA GLN A 114 -14.83 1.90 -1.01
C GLN A 114 -14.81 0.99 -2.23
N SER A 115 -13.61 0.60 -2.71
CA SER A 115 -13.44 -0.31 -3.84
C SER A 115 -12.20 -1.18 -3.64
N LEU A 116 -12.26 -2.44 -4.11
CA LEU A 116 -11.22 -3.43 -3.93
C LEU A 116 -11.07 -4.27 -5.20
N TYR A 117 -9.85 -4.38 -5.70
CA TYR A 117 -9.50 -5.10 -6.92
C TYR A 117 -8.26 -5.96 -6.70
N GLU A 118 -8.22 -7.11 -7.39
CA GLU A 118 -6.99 -7.89 -7.61
C GLU A 118 -6.35 -7.50 -8.94
N ILE A 119 -5.03 -7.35 -8.99
CA ILE A 119 -4.30 -7.05 -10.22
C ILE A 119 -4.42 -8.23 -11.19
N LYS A 120 -4.81 -7.98 -12.46
CA LYS A 120 -4.94 -9.01 -13.52
C LYS A 120 -3.60 -9.68 -13.88
N GLU A 121 -2.48 -8.97 -13.74
CA GLU A 121 -1.15 -9.51 -14.04
C GLU A 121 -0.72 -10.54 -12.99
N ARG A 122 -0.86 -11.81 -13.31
CA ARG A 122 -0.58 -12.94 -12.41
C ARG A 122 0.79 -13.61 -12.65
N LYS A 123 1.52 -13.15 -13.67
CA LYS A 123 2.84 -13.69 -13.97
C LYS A 123 3.81 -13.44 -12.81
N PHE A 124 4.70 -14.41 -12.60
CA PHE A 124 5.78 -14.25 -11.65
C PHE A 124 6.91 -13.40 -12.23
N TYR A 125 7.35 -12.44 -11.45
CA TYR A 125 8.55 -11.66 -11.70
C TYR A 125 9.43 -11.73 -10.46
N PRO A 126 10.76 -11.94 -10.60
CA PRO A 126 11.68 -11.98 -9.47
C PRO A 126 11.63 -10.71 -8.60
N PHE A 127 11.37 -9.56 -9.22
CA PHE A 127 11.15 -8.29 -8.53
C PHE A 127 9.75 -7.76 -8.87
N GLY A 128 8.73 -8.36 -8.24
CA GLY A 128 7.31 -8.00 -8.45
C GLY A 128 7.02 -6.53 -8.15
N GLY A 129 7.68 -5.96 -7.15
CA GLY A 129 7.59 -4.54 -6.80
C GLY A 129 7.84 -3.62 -8.00
N LYS A 130 8.90 -3.89 -8.75
CA LYS A 130 9.29 -3.11 -9.92
C LYS A 130 8.39 -3.38 -11.15
N TYR A 131 8.10 -4.65 -11.44
CA TYR A 131 7.50 -5.04 -12.72
C TYR A 131 5.98 -5.17 -12.70
N VAL A 132 5.35 -5.23 -11.53
CA VAL A 132 3.91 -5.34 -11.39
C VAL A 132 3.34 -4.21 -10.54
N HIS A 133 3.81 -4.07 -9.30
CA HIS A 133 3.27 -3.08 -8.37
C HIS A 133 3.54 -1.63 -8.86
N SER A 134 4.77 -1.28 -9.23
CA SER A 134 5.09 0.08 -9.70
C SER A 134 4.30 0.51 -10.95
N PRO A 135 4.14 -0.31 -12.01
CA PRO A 135 3.25 0.02 -13.13
C PRO A 135 1.78 0.16 -12.73
N THR A 136 1.29 -0.65 -11.79
CA THR A 136 -0.08 -0.53 -11.27
C THR A 136 -0.27 0.77 -10.52
N VAL A 137 0.66 1.13 -9.63
CA VAL A 137 0.67 2.42 -8.93
C VAL A 137 0.64 3.59 -9.91
N ALA A 138 1.42 3.53 -10.98
CA ALA A 138 1.43 4.58 -12.00
C ALA A 138 0.08 4.72 -12.73
N LYS A 139 -0.61 3.60 -13.02
CA LYS A 139 -1.97 3.61 -13.60
C LYS A 139 -2.97 4.25 -12.66
N ILE A 140 -2.98 3.84 -11.38
CA ILE A 140 -3.84 4.43 -10.34
C ILE A 140 -3.57 5.94 -10.25
N ALA A 141 -2.31 6.33 -10.14
CA ALA A 141 -1.91 7.73 -10.00
C ALA A 141 -2.24 8.58 -11.25
N SER A 142 -2.34 7.95 -12.41
CA SER A 142 -2.69 8.62 -13.67
C SER A 142 -4.19 8.65 -13.95
N GLY A 143 -5.03 8.10 -13.07
CA GLY A 143 -6.48 8.07 -13.23
C GLY A 143 -6.95 7.09 -14.32
N ILE A 144 -6.21 6.02 -14.57
CA ILE A 144 -6.66 4.96 -15.48
C ILE A 144 -7.78 4.16 -14.77
N PRO A 145 -8.90 3.85 -15.43
CA PRO A 145 -9.99 3.08 -14.84
C PRO A 145 -9.51 1.73 -14.29
N PHE A 146 -9.93 1.39 -13.07
CA PHE A 146 -9.46 0.20 -12.35
C PHE A 146 -9.77 -1.11 -13.09
N GLU A 147 -10.90 -1.15 -13.79
CA GLU A 147 -11.38 -2.30 -14.56
C GLU A 147 -10.45 -2.70 -15.72
N GLU A 148 -9.62 -1.77 -16.20
CA GLU A 148 -8.67 -2.07 -17.29
C GLU A 148 -7.57 -3.03 -16.85
N TYR A 149 -7.17 -2.98 -15.56
CA TYR A 149 -6.03 -3.74 -15.05
C TYR A 149 -6.30 -4.50 -13.74
N GLY A 150 -7.54 -4.42 -13.21
CA GLY A 150 -8.00 -5.10 -12.01
C GLY A 150 -9.29 -5.90 -12.22
N GLU A 151 -9.48 -6.90 -11.38
CA GLU A 151 -10.71 -7.66 -11.22
C GLU A 151 -11.28 -7.35 -9.84
N ILE A 152 -12.59 -7.01 -9.77
CA ILE A 152 -13.26 -6.75 -8.48
C ILE A 152 -13.24 -8.03 -7.65
N ILE A 153 -12.88 -7.88 -6.38
CA ILE A 153 -12.91 -8.97 -5.40
C ILE A 153 -13.71 -8.56 -4.16
N SER A 154 -14.25 -9.57 -3.43
CA SER A 154 -14.91 -9.37 -2.15
C SER A 154 -13.91 -9.20 -1.01
N LYS A 155 -14.32 -8.50 0.05
CA LYS A 155 -13.54 -8.41 1.31
C LYS A 155 -13.32 -9.79 1.94
N ASP A 156 -14.28 -10.71 1.76
CA ASP A 156 -14.23 -12.07 2.31
C ASP A 156 -13.15 -12.93 1.67
N GLU A 157 -12.59 -12.47 0.55
CA GLU A 157 -11.49 -13.14 -0.15
C GLU A 157 -10.10 -12.71 0.35
N LEU A 158 -10.02 -11.70 1.22
CA LEU A 158 -8.77 -11.20 1.77
C LEU A 158 -8.17 -12.16 2.80
N CYS A 159 -6.86 -12.08 2.94
CA CYS A 159 -6.13 -12.78 3.99
C CYS A 159 -6.66 -12.36 5.37
N ASP A 160 -7.10 -13.33 6.18
CA ASP A 160 -7.53 -13.06 7.55
C ASP A 160 -6.30 -12.93 8.45
N PHE A 161 -6.04 -11.72 8.88
CA PHE A 161 -4.95 -11.40 9.81
C PHE A 161 -5.35 -10.28 10.75
N THR A 162 -5.27 -10.58 12.04
CA THR A 162 -5.56 -9.60 13.10
C THR A 162 -4.37 -9.51 14.06
N ILE A 163 -3.95 -8.28 14.33
CA ILE A 163 -2.89 -8.00 15.33
C ILE A 163 -3.55 -8.02 16.70
N PRO A 164 -3.11 -8.89 17.65
CA PRO A 164 -3.66 -8.91 18.99
C PRO A 164 -3.40 -7.62 19.76
N ASN A 165 -4.29 -7.29 20.70
CA ASN A 165 -4.04 -6.22 21.67
C ASN A 165 -2.83 -6.55 22.56
N GLY A 166 -2.09 -5.54 22.99
CA GLY A 166 -0.85 -5.70 23.72
C GLY A 166 0.38 -5.98 22.84
N THR A 167 0.20 -6.12 21.51
CA THR A 167 1.33 -6.30 20.59
C THR A 167 2.13 -5.03 20.44
N VAL A 168 3.46 -5.10 20.60
CA VAL A 168 4.37 -4.01 20.22
C VAL A 168 4.40 -3.93 18.69
N VAL A 169 3.90 -2.84 18.13
CA VAL A 169 3.76 -2.67 16.68
C VAL A 169 4.86 -1.81 16.06
N HIS A 170 5.54 -1.02 16.88
CA HIS A 170 6.64 -0.18 16.44
C HIS A 170 7.50 0.25 17.64
N ILE A 171 8.79 0.37 17.42
CA ILE A 171 9.71 1.03 18.35
C ILE A 171 10.37 2.17 17.58
N ASP A 172 10.18 3.40 18.03
CA ASP A 172 10.75 4.55 17.35
C ASP A 172 12.26 4.72 17.63
N ASN A 173 12.88 5.67 16.96
CA ASN A 173 14.32 5.94 17.09
C ASN A 173 14.75 6.46 18.48
N PHE A 174 13.78 6.79 19.34
CA PHE A 174 14.03 7.15 20.75
C PHE A 174 13.83 5.97 21.71
N GLY A 175 13.48 4.78 21.18
CA GLY A 175 13.21 3.58 21.98
C GLY A 175 11.78 3.56 22.56
N ILE A 176 10.88 4.43 22.11
CA ILE A 176 9.50 4.45 22.60
C ILE A 176 8.70 3.37 21.88
N MET A 177 8.16 2.43 22.65
CA MET A 177 7.31 1.37 22.13
C MET A 177 5.90 1.88 21.86
N LYS A 178 5.39 1.57 20.66
CA LYS A 178 4.00 1.73 20.29
C LYS A 178 3.31 0.37 20.45
N ILE A 179 2.28 0.32 21.26
CA ILE A 179 1.55 -0.92 21.57
C ILE A 179 0.15 -0.78 20.99
N LYS A 180 -0.31 -1.82 20.27
CA LYS A 180 -1.70 -1.87 19.84
C LYS A 180 -2.58 -2.10 21.04
N ASP A 181 -3.46 -1.15 21.31
CA ASP A 181 -4.46 -1.27 22.35
C ASP A 181 -5.80 -0.75 21.82
N GLU A 182 -6.86 -1.47 22.10
CA GLU A 182 -8.23 -1.01 21.86
C GLU A 182 -8.77 -0.58 23.21
N PHE A 183 -8.63 0.72 23.52
CA PHE A 183 -9.32 1.26 24.68
C PHE A 183 -10.83 1.17 24.42
N PRO A 184 -11.62 0.66 25.38
CA PRO A 184 -13.06 0.78 25.29
C PRO A 184 -13.39 2.28 25.19
N ASP A 185 -14.31 2.63 24.29
CA ASP A 185 -14.82 3.99 24.16
C ASP A 185 -15.26 4.49 25.54
N TYR A 186 -14.64 5.57 26.03
CA TYR A 186 -15.05 6.26 27.24
C TYR A 186 -16.19 7.20 26.94
#